data_884e7de52f15ff9fd05573f38f71b1e0
#
_entry.id   884e7de52f15ff9fd05573f38f71b1e0
#
_cell.length_a   1.000
_cell.length_b   1.000
_cell.length_c   1.000
_cell.angle_alpha   90.00
_cell.angle_beta   90.00
_cell.angle_gamma   90.00
#
_symmetry.space_group_name_H-M   'P 1'
#
loop_
_entity.id
_entity.type
_entity.pdbx_description
1 polymer ?
#
loop_
_entity_poly.entity_id
_entity_poly.type
_entity_poly.pdbx_seq_one_letter_code
_entity_poly.pdbx_strand_id
1 'polypeptide(L)'
;NDIRKLNNKIDNLSSRGCLSTSAVEDGWIRTSSGEYIYPKSATTGNMTYSSSDVQGKTFTENIHAHPMGGSMYPSFVDLVALSTWYDRGHINAGNYIYGVVSEFGTMVLTIAHEPTFRMFTKDVLNGEQGMAKREFKDFYDLAGGSVENIVCQFIQFLNKSESGLQVLYKPNESFGKPEWSGQWKVLDMGSSSSLNSNCNQ
;
A
#
# COMPACT_ATOMS: atom_id res chain seq x y z
N ASN A 1 5.08 16.52 13.65
CA ASN A 1 6.38 15.85 13.90
C ASN A 1 6.43 14.42 13.33
N ASP A 2 5.33 13.66 13.31
CA ASP A 2 5.35 12.26 12.89
C ASP A 2 5.40 12.09 11.37
N ILE A 3 4.69 12.93 10.62
CA ILE A 3 4.73 12.91 9.13
C ILE A 3 6.16 13.20 8.62
N ARG A 4 6.89 14.10 9.26
CA ARG A 4 8.27 14.41 8.85
C ARG A 4 9.22 13.25 9.10
N LYS A 5 9.05 12.54 10.22
CA LYS A 5 9.82 11.33 10.53
C LYS A 5 9.48 10.19 9.58
N LEU A 6 8.20 10.04 9.25
CA LEU A 6 7.74 9.06 8.26
C LEU A 6 8.34 9.35 6.90
N ASN A 7 8.28 10.60 6.41
CA ASN A 7 8.88 10.99 5.14
C ASN A 7 10.38 10.65 5.08
N ASN A 8 11.15 11.03 6.10
CA ASN A 8 12.59 10.73 6.14
C ASN A 8 12.89 9.23 6.11
N LYS A 9 12.05 8.40 6.75
CA LYS A 9 12.19 6.95 6.70
C LYS A 9 11.81 6.39 5.32
N ILE A 10 10.76 6.90 4.72
CA ILE A 10 10.33 6.54 3.36
C ILE A 10 11.43 6.91 2.34
N ASP A 11 11.98 8.11 2.43
CA ASP A 11 13.05 8.57 1.54
C ASP A 11 14.31 7.69 1.68
N ASN A 12 14.66 7.30 2.90
CA ASN A 12 15.76 6.37 3.16
C ASN A 12 15.46 4.97 2.60
N LEU A 13 14.23 4.46 2.77
CA LEU A 13 13.80 3.18 2.23
C LEU A 13 13.81 3.19 0.69
N SER A 14 13.31 4.26 0.08
CA SER A 14 13.34 4.46 -1.37
C SER A 14 14.77 4.41 -1.92
N SER A 15 15.70 5.09 -1.27
CA SER A 15 17.11 5.11 -1.71
C SER A 15 17.82 3.76 -1.61
N ARG A 16 17.41 2.87 -0.70
CA ARG A 16 18.03 1.57 -0.48
C ARG A 16 17.35 0.43 -1.24
N GLY A 17 16.03 0.41 -1.24
CA GLY A 17 15.22 -0.72 -1.70
C GLY A 17 14.77 -0.65 -3.14
N CYS A 18 14.51 0.57 -3.65
CA CYS A 18 13.89 0.73 -4.96
C CYS A 18 14.88 0.86 -6.12
N LEU A 19 16.19 0.91 -5.86
CA LEU A 19 17.19 1.26 -6.89
C LEU A 19 17.88 0.06 -7.52
N SER A 20 17.50 -1.17 -7.19
CA SER A 20 18.12 -2.37 -7.73
C SER A 20 17.09 -3.44 -8.07
N THR A 21 17.20 -4.00 -9.27
CA THR A 21 16.37 -5.14 -9.70
C THR A 21 16.67 -6.44 -8.95
N SER A 22 17.83 -6.52 -8.30
CA SER A 22 18.23 -7.64 -7.45
C SER A 22 17.95 -7.38 -5.96
N ALA A 23 17.39 -6.22 -5.61
CA ALA A 23 17.05 -5.92 -4.23
C ALA A 23 15.93 -6.86 -3.73
N VAL A 24 16.04 -7.22 -2.48
CA VAL A 24 14.93 -7.86 -1.76
C VAL A 24 14.01 -6.77 -1.21
N GLU A 25 12.78 -7.12 -0.90
CA GLU A 25 11.88 -6.21 -0.18
C GLU A 25 12.51 -5.80 1.16
N ASP A 26 12.39 -4.55 1.51
CA ASP A 26 12.80 -3.99 2.81
C ASP A 26 11.64 -3.21 3.40
N GLY A 27 11.57 -3.09 4.72
CA GLY A 27 10.47 -2.38 5.34
C GLY A 27 10.47 -2.48 6.86
N TRP A 28 9.37 -2.09 7.45
CA TRP A 28 9.15 -2.17 8.90
C TRP A 28 7.68 -2.23 9.26
N ILE A 29 7.42 -2.76 10.45
CA ILE A 29 6.18 -2.54 11.19
C ILE A 29 6.50 -1.59 12.35
N ARG A 30 5.65 -0.61 12.62
CA ARG A 30 5.69 0.20 13.83
C ARG A 30 4.54 -0.15 14.74
N THR A 31 4.84 -0.45 15.99
CA THR A 31 3.84 -0.75 17.00
C THR A 31 3.20 0.52 17.57
N SER A 32 2.07 0.38 18.25
CA SER A 32 1.41 1.47 18.97
C SER A 32 2.26 2.04 20.13
N SER A 33 3.21 1.26 20.65
CA SER A 33 4.21 1.73 21.61
C SER A 33 5.37 2.51 20.97
N GLY A 34 5.42 2.57 19.63
CA GLY A 34 6.46 3.26 18.87
C GLY A 34 7.70 2.43 18.54
N GLU A 35 7.73 1.14 18.89
CA GLU A 35 8.79 0.20 18.54
C GLU A 35 8.75 -0.10 17.03
N TYR A 36 9.93 -0.22 16.40
CA TYR A 36 10.07 -0.67 15.02
C TYR A 36 10.50 -2.12 14.97
N ILE A 37 9.75 -2.93 14.23
CA ILE A 37 10.02 -4.34 13.96
C ILE A 37 10.45 -4.45 12.50
N TYR A 38 11.63 -5.01 12.28
CA TYR A 38 12.17 -5.26 10.93
C TYR A 38 11.97 -6.71 10.53
N PRO A 39 11.85 -7.01 9.23
CA PRO A 39 11.66 -8.38 8.78
C PRO A 39 12.85 -9.25 9.17
N LYS A 40 12.58 -10.48 9.59
CA LYS A 40 13.59 -11.50 9.89
C LYS A 40 14.27 -12.02 8.62
N SER A 41 13.49 -12.11 7.55
CA SER A 41 13.98 -12.46 6.22
C SER A 41 13.13 -11.79 5.16
N ALA A 42 13.74 -11.49 4.02
CA ALA A 42 13.09 -10.89 2.88
C ALA A 42 13.58 -11.53 1.59
N THR A 43 12.70 -11.57 0.59
CA THR A 43 12.97 -11.96 -0.79
C THR A 43 12.45 -10.90 -1.74
N THR A 44 12.56 -11.10 -3.04
CA THR A 44 12.04 -10.17 -4.05
C THR A 44 10.50 -10.05 -4.10
N GLY A 45 9.78 -10.75 -3.28
CA GLY A 45 8.31 -10.70 -3.29
C GLY A 45 7.68 -11.06 -1.95
N ASN A 46 8.47 -11.10 -0.87
CA ASN A 46 7.92 -11.42 0.44
C ASN A 46 8.84 -11.01 1.57
N MET A 47 8.23 -10.50 2.63
CA MET A 47 8.89 -10.23 3.92
C MET A 47 8.26 -11.08 5.01
N THR A 48 9.08 -11.70 5.85
CA THR A 48 8.60 -12.46 7.00
C THR A 48 9.06 -11.83 8.31
N TYR A 49 8.14 -11.79 9.28
CA TYR A 49 8.40 -11.32 10.64
C TYR A 49 8.43 -12.51 11.60
N SER A 50 9.21 -12.41 12.67
CA SER A 50 9.17 -13.41 13.72
C SER A 50 7.83 -13.38 14.45
N SER A 51 7.23 -14.53 14.69
CA SER A 51 5.99 -14.61 15.46
C SER A 51 6.12 -14.00 16.87
N SER A 52 7.27 -14.16 17.51
CA SER A 52 7.55 -13.55 18.82
C SER A 52 7.59 -12.02 18.78
N ASP A 53 7.99 -11.45 17.65
CA ASP A 53 8.12 -10.00 17.52
C ASP A 53 6.77 -9.30 17.29
N VAL A 54 5.80 -10.03 16.74
CA VAL A 54 4.48 -9.49 16.38
C VAL A 54 3.37 -9.92 17.32
N GLN A 55 3.53 -11.03 18.04
CA GLN A 55 2.49 -11.59 18.91
C GLN A 55 2.06 -10.61 20.01
N GLY A 56 0.76 -10.39 20.12
CA GLY A 56 0.16 -9.51 21.15
C GLY A 56 0.40 -8.01 20.96
N LYS A 57 1.04 -7.61 19.85
CA LYS A 57 1.29 -6.21 19.55
C LYS A 57 0.22 -5.63 18.60
N THR A 58 -0.08 -4.34 18.80
CA THR A 58 -0.91 -3.56 17.87
C THR A 58 -0.01 -2.68 17.03
N PHE A 59 -0.31 -2.54 15.76
CA PHE A 59 0.49 -1.82 14.77
C PHE A 59 -0.16 -0.50 14.36
N THR A 60 0.66 0.49 14.10
CA THR A 60 0.26 1.79 13.53
C THR A 60 0.80 2.00 12.12
N GLU A 61 1.85 1.29 11.74
CA GLU A 61 2.45 1.41 10.42
C GLU A 61 2.95 0.03 9.95
N ASN A 62 2.75 -0.26 8.67
CA ASN A 62 3.47 -1.31 7.94
C ASN A 62 3.87 -0.73 6.58
N ILE A 63 5.14 -0.46 6.41
CA ILE A 63 5.68 0.18 5.20
C ILE A 63 6.78 -0.73 4.64
N HIS A 64 6.72 -0.99 3.33
CA HIS A 64 7.75 -1.75 2.66
C HIS A 64 8.06 -1.19 1.27
N ALA A 65 9.21 -1.54 0.74
CA ALA A 65 9.65 -1.16 -0.59
C ALA A 65 9.56 -2.34 -1.55
N HIS A 66 8.99 -2.08 -2.71
CA HIS A 66 9.09 -3.00 -3.85
C HIS A 66 10.40 -2.74 -4.60
N PRO A 67 11.14 -3.78 -5.00
CA PRO A 67 12.31 -3.67 -5.85
C PRO A 67 11.98 -2.99 -7.19
N MET A 68 13.00 -2.48 -7.87
CA MET A 68 12.86 -1.88 -9.20
C MET A 68 12.17 -2.84 -10.17
N GLY A 69 11.18 -2.34 -10.89
CA GLY A 69 10.31 -3.15 -11.76
C GLY A 69 9.15 -3.83 -11.03
N GLY A 70 9.06 -3.69 -9.70
CA GLY A 70 7.91 -4.14 -8.92
C GLY A 70 6.70 -3.22 -9.09
N SER A 71 5.55 -3.65 -8.57
CA SER A 71 4.33 -2.84 -8.62
C SER A 71 4.48 -1.55 -7.80
N MET A 72 3.90 -0.47 -8.30
CA MET A 72 3.89 0.83 -7.62
C MET A 72 2.79 0.95 -6.56
N TYR A 73 1.93 -0.02 -6.46
CA TYR A 73 0.78 -0.09 -5.56
C TYR A 73 0.85 -1.39 -4.75
N PRO A 74 0.13 -1.47 -3.63
CA PRO A 74 0.00 -2.72 -2.89
C PRO A 74 -0.48 -3.86 -3.78
N SER A 75 0.26 -4.95 -3.82
CA SER A 75 -0.12 -6.16 -4.55
C SER A 75 -1.36 -6.81 -3.91
N PHE A 76 -1.95 -7.78 -4.58
CA PHE A 76 -3.03 -8.56 -3.97
C PHE A 76 -2.57 -9.29 -2.68
N VAL A 77 -1.33 -9.75 -2.66
CA VAL A 77 -0.74 -10.37 -1.45
C VAL A 77 -0.64 -9.38 -0.30
N ASP A 78 -0.35 -8.12 -0.60
CA ASP A 78 -0.30 -7.04 0.41
C ASP A 78 -1.70 -6.77 0.99
N LEU A 79 -2.74 -6.78 0.16
CA LEU A 79 -4.12 -6.64 0.62
C LEU A 79 -4.55 -7.83 1.51
N VAL A 80 -4.12 -9.04 1.17
CA VAL A 80 -4.32 -10.24 2.02
C VAL A 80 -3.57 -10.10 3.35
N ALA A 81 -2.33 -9.60 3.33
CA ALA A 81 -1.56 -9.36 4.53
C ALA A 81 -2.23 -8.31 5.43
N LEU A 82 -2.66 -7.18 4.87
CA LEU A 82 -3.41 -6.13 5.56
C LEU A 82 -4.68 -6.70 6.21
N SER A 83 -5.46 -7.46 5.44
CA SER A 83 -6.69 -8.11 5.92
C SER A 83 -6.40 -9.09 7.04
N THR A 84 -5.35 -9.88 6.92
CA THR A 84 -4.92 -10.86 7.94
C THR A 84 -4.51 -10.19 9.25
N TRP A 85 -3.75 -9.10 9.18
CA TRP A 85 -3.36 -8.32 10.37
C TRP A 85 -4.58 -7.71 11.07
N TYR A 86 -5.54 -7.21 10.29
CA TYR A 86 -6.79 -6.67 10.84
C TYR A 86 -7.62 -7.76 11.52
N ASP A 87 -7.84 -8.88 10.86
CA ASP A 87 -8.65 -9.98 11.38
C ASP A 87 -8.07 -10.60 12.67
N ARG A 88 -6.75 -10.60 12.78
CA ARG A 88 -6.04 -11.03 14.00
C ARG A 88 -5.97 -9.99 15.11
N GLY A 89 -6.57 -8.81 14.91
CA GLY A 89 -6.59 -7.74 15.91
C GLY A 89 -5.26 -7.01 16.11
N HIS A 90 -4.33 -7.13 15.16
CA HIS A 90 -3.06 -6.37 15.19
C HIS A 90 -3.22 -4.93 14.71
N ILE A 91 -4.33 -4.58 14.08
CA ILE A 91 -4.58 -3.26 13.49
C ILE A 91 -5.76 -2.58 14.18
N ASN A 92 -5.57 -1.32 14.56
CA ASN A 92 -6.67 -0.43 14.91
C ASN A 92 -6.99 0.45 13.70
N ALA A 93 -8.19 0.29 13.15
CA ALA A 93 -8.62 0.93 11.91
C ALA A 93 -8.43 2.46 11.90
N GLY A 94 -8.72 3.14 13.01
CA GLY A 94 -8.63 4.61 13.09
C GLY A 94 -7.19 5.17 13.10
N ASN A 95 -6.18 4.32 13.13
CA ASN A 95 -4.81 4.77 13.43
C ASN A 95 -3.71 3.95 12.75
N TYR A 96 -4.04 3.36 11.61
CA TYR A 96 -3.12 2.47 10.89
C TYR A 96 -2.87 2.94 9.47
N ILE A 97 -1.62 2.83 9.03
CA ILE A 97 -1.21 3.04 7.64
C ILE A 97 -0.49 1.81 7.12
N TYR A 98 -0.85 1.42 5.90
CA TYR A 98 -0.15 0.41 5.11
C TYR A 98 0.46 1.08 3.90
N GLY A 99 1.76 0.94 3.65
CA GLY A 99 2.41 1.67 2.59
C GLY A 99 3.37 0.85 1.76
N VAL A 100 3.38 1.14 0.47
CA VAL A 100 4.34 0.62 -0.51
C VAL A 100 5.17 1.77 -1.04
N VAL A 101 6.49 1.61 -1.00
CA VAL A 101 7.47 2.51 -1.59
C VAL A 101 8.00 1.87 -2.87
N SER A 102 7.94 2.56 -3.98
CA SER A 102 8.43 2.08 -5.28
C SER A 102 9.30 3.14 -5.97
N GLU A 103 9.88 2.80 -7.10
CA GLU A 103 10.61 3.76 -7.94
C GLU A 103 9.71 4.92 -8.44
N PHE A 104 8.40 4.72 -8.54
CA PHE A 104 7.43 5.70 -9.01
C PHE A 104 6.92 6.64 -7.91
N GLY A 105 7.03 6.23 -6.65
CA GLY A 105 6.54 7.00 -5.52
C GLY A 105 6.12 6.11 -4.35
N THR A 106 5.41 6.71 -3.42
CA THR A 106 4.89 6.02 -2.23
C THR A 106 3.38 6.05 -2.24
N MET A 107 2.78 4.88 -2.13
CA MET A 107 1.34 4.73 -1.96
C MET A 107 1.04 4.25 -0.54
N VAL A 108 0.08 4.89 0.11
CA VAL A 108 -0.36 4.55 1.46
C VAL A 108 -1.86 4.29 1.46
N LEU A 109 -2.25 3.22 2.11
CA LEU A 109 -3.64 2.88 2.41
C LEU A 109 -3.96 3.22 3.86
N THR A 110 -5.11 3.82 4.09
CA THR A 110 -5.72 4.02 5.41
C THR A 110 -7.12 3.42 5.42
N ILE A 111 -7.60 2.99 6.58
CA ILE A 111 -8.96 2.48 6.73
C ILE A 111 -9.87 3.67 6.99
N ALA A 112 -10.56 4.13 5.96
CA ALA A 112 -11.46 5.29 6.03
C ALA A 112 -12.85 4.92 6.57
N HIS A 113 -13.32 3.69 6.29
CA HIS A 113 -14.62 3.21 6.74
C HIS A 113 -14.52 1.75 7.23
N GLU A 114 -14.35 1.59 8.53
CA GLU A 114 -14.09 0.28 9.14
C GLU A 114 -15.19 -0.77 8.90
N PRO A 115 -16.50 -0.47 8.99
CA PRO A 115 -17.53 -1.47 8.71
C PRO A 115 -17.41 -2.08 7.31
N THR A 116 -17.19 -1.25 6.30
CA THR A 116 -17.01 -1.68 4.90
C THR A 116 -15.70 -2.45 4.75
N PHE A 117 -14.61 -1.98 5.35
CA PHE A 117 -13.34 -2.68 5.34
C PHE A 117 -13.43 -4.07 5.97
N ARG A 118 -14.20 -4.22 7.05
CA ARG A 118 -14.44 -5.53 7.69
C ARG A 118 -15.16 -6.50 6.74
N MET A 119 -16.07 -6.02 5.91
CA MET A 119 -16.72 -6.86 4.89
C MET A 119 -15.72 -7.24 3.82
N PHE A 120 -14.98 -6.28 3.30
CA PHE A 120 -13.91 -6.49 2.32
C PHE A 120 -12.88 -7.52 2.80
N THR A 121 -12.43 -7.47 4.07
CA THR A 121 -11.47 -8.45 4.59
C THR A 121 -12.03 -9.88 4.53
N LYS A 122 -13.32 -10.07 4.82
CA LYS A 122 -13.96 -11.38 4.71
C LYS A 122 -13.97 -11.89 3.28
N ASP A 123 -14.28 -11.02 2.32
CA ASP A 123 -14.31 -11.38 0.91
C ASP A 123 -12.90 -11.67 0.36
N VAL A 124 -11.90 -10.89 0.77
CA VAL A 124 -10.49 -11.10 0.40
C VAL A 124 -9.93 -12.37 1.02
N LEU A 125 -10.24 -12.64 2.31
CA LEU A 125 -9.70 -13.80 3.03
C LEU A 125 -10.49 -15.09 2.74
N ASN A 126 -11.82 -15.01 2.68
CA ASN A 126 -12.71 -16.17 2.53
C ASN A 126 -13.11 -16.42 1.08
N GLY A 127 -13.06 -15.42 0.22
CA GLY A 127 -13.45 -15.51 -1.18
C GLY A 127 -12.53 -16.38 -2.02
N GLU A 128 -11.89 -17.38 -1.36
CA GLU A 128 -10.92 -18.27 -2.01
C GLU A 128 -9.97 -17.49 -2.89
N GLN A 129 -9.56 -16.31 -2.44
CA GLN A 129 -8.62 -15.53 -3.23
C GLN A 129 -9.01 -15.47 -4.73
N GLY A 130 -10.05 -16.22 -5.12
CA GLY A 130 -10.41 -16.51 -6.48
C GLY A 130 -11.13 -15.36 -7.17
N MET A 131 -12.15 -14.78 -6.54
CA MET A 131 -12.95 -13.74 -7.19
C MET A 131 -12.28 -12.39 -7.05
N ALA A 132 -11.93 -11.98 -5.84
CA ALA A 132 -11.21 -10.73 -5.62
C ALA A 132 -9.84 -10.71 -6.31
N LYS A 133 -9.12 -11.83 -6.33
CA LYS A 133 -7.83 -11.93 -7.05
C LYS A 133 -8.01 -11.82 -8.56
N ARG A 134 -9.06 -12.41 -9.13
CA ARG A 134 -9.36 -12.28 -10.57
C ARG A 134 -9.74 -10.85 -10.91
N GLU A 135 -10.62 -10.23 -10.13
CA GLU A 135 -10.98 -8.83 -10.34
C GLU A 135 -9.78 -7.91 -10.24
N PHE A 136 -8.91 -8.12 -9.23
CA PHE A 136 -7.66 -7.37 -9.10
C PHE A 136 -6.77 -7.53 -10.34
N LYS A 137 -6.63 -8.78 -10.84
CA LYS A 137 -5.86 -9.06 -12.06
C LYS A 137 -6.48 -8.40 -13.28
N ASP A 138 -7.81 -8.44 -13.42
CA ASP A 138 -8.52 -7.84 -14.55
C ASP A 138 -8.30 -6.31 -14.59
N PHE A 139 -8.35 -5.64 -13.44
CA PHE A 139 -8.00 -4.22 -13.35
C PHE A 139 -6.55 -3.95 -13.73
N TYR A 140 -5.63 -4.82 -13.33
CA TYR A 140 -4.22 -4.69 -13.68
C TYR A 140 -4.00 -4.85 -15.19
N ASP A 141 -4.59 -5.87 -15.78
CA ASP A 141 -4.45 -6.17 -17.22
C ASP A 141 -5.05 -5.03 -18.10
N LEU A 142 -6.03 -4.31 -17.60
CA LEU A 142 -6.65 -3.15 -18.26
C LEU A 142 -5.82 -1.86 -18.17
N ALA A 143 -4.83 -1.80 -17.29
CA ALA A 143 -4.10 -0.57 -16.98
C ALA A 143 -3.22 -0.03 -18.13
N GLY A 144 -2.92 -0.84 -19.15
CA GLY A 144 -2.28 -0.37 -20.39
C GLY A 144 -0.93 0.32 -20.23
N GLY A 145 -0.20 0.08 -19.14
CA GLY A 145 1.23 0.41 -19.02
C GLY A 145 1.60 1.84 -18.58
N SER A 146 0.68 2.81 -18.49
CA SER A 146 1.03 4.10 -17.89
C SER A 146 0.82 4.07 -16.37
N VAL A 147 1.69 4.82 -15.66
CA VAL A 147 1.64 4.93 -14.19
C VAL A 147 0.29 5.46 -13.72
N GLU A 148 -0.24 6.48 -14.39
CA GLU A 148 -1.54 7.05 -14.06
C GLU A 148 -2.66 6.03 -14.24
N ASN A 149 -2.65 5.27 -15.33
CA ASN A 149 -3.66 4.25 -15.58
C ASN A 149 -3.62 3.15 -14.52
N ILE A 150 -2.45 2.70 -14.12
CA ILE A 150 -2.26 1.68 -13.09
C ILE A 150 -2.84 2.17 -11.75
N VAL A 151 -2.54 3.40 -11.34
CA VAL A 151 -3.10 4.01 -10.11
C VAL A 151 -4.61 4.10 -10.21
N CYS A 152 -5.15 4.56 -11.36
CA CYS A 152 -6.58 4.65 -11.57
C CYS A 152 -7.27 3.29 -11.46
N GLN A 153 -6.74 2.26 -12.09
CA GLN A 153 -7.29 0.91 -12.03
C GLN A 153 -7.28 0.35 -10.61
N PHE A 154 -6.20 0.59 -9.86
CA PHE A 154 -6.15 0.18 -8.46
C PHE A 154 -7.24 0.88 -7.62
N ILE A 155 -7.45 2.20 -7.79
CA ILE A 155 -8.51 2.93 -7.11
C ILE A 155 -9.88 2.42 -7.52
N GLN A 156 -10.10 2.15 -8.82
CA GLN A 156 -11.35 1.57 -9.31
C GLN A 156 -11.63 0.19 -8.70
N PHE A 157 -10.61 -0.67 -8.59
CA PHE A 157 -10.73 -1.94 -7.90
C PHE A 157 -11.18 -1.74 -6.45
N LEU A 158 -10.50 -0.88 -5.67
CA LEU A 158 -10.83 -0.65 -4.27
C LEU A 158 -12.25 -0.09 -4.08
N ASN A 159 -12.70 0.77 -4.99
CA ASN A 159 -14.05 1.35 -4.95
C ASN A 159 -15.12 0.33 -5.35
N LYS A 160 -14.90 -0.42 -6.44
CA LYS A 160 -15.84 -1.45 -6.90
C LYS A 160 -16.00 -2.57 -5.86
N SER A 161 -14.91 -2.91 -5.16
CA SER A 161 -14.91 -3.90 -4.08
C SER A 161 -15.45 -3.33 -2.76
N GLU A 162 -15.90 -2.08 -2.74
CA GLU A 162 -16.34 -1.40 -1.51
C GLU A 162 -15.36 -1.61 -0.35
N SER A 163 -14.05 -1.42 -0.63
CA SER A 163 -12.98 -1.82 0.28
C SER A 163 -12.97 -1.07 1.62
N GLY A 164 -13.59 0.12 1.70
CA GLY A 164 -13.48 1.01 2.85
C GLY A 164 -12.09 1.62 3.05
N LEU A 165 -11.19 1.45 2.07
CA LEU A 165 -9.84 2.00 2.09
C LEU A 165 -9.79 3.35 1.38
N GLN A 166 -8.91 4.22 1.88
CA GLN A 166 -8.52 5.46 1.23
C GLN A 166 -7.07 5.36 0.79
N VAL A 167 -6.79 5.88 -0.39
CA VAL A 167 -5.44 5.90 -0.97
C VAL A 167 -4.84 7.29 -0.85
N LEU A 168 -3.62 7.36 -0.31
CA LEU A 168 -2.77 8.54 -0.40
C LEU A 168 -1.56 8.18 -1.25
N TYR A 169 -1.15 9.10 -2.12
CA TYR A 169 -0.03 8.91 -3.02
C TYR A 169 0.91 10.11 -3.00
N LYS A 170 2.21 9.83 -2.98
CA LYS A 170 3.28 10.81 -3.09
C LYS A 170 4.20 10.36 -4.23
N PRO A 171 4.15 10.98 -5.41
CA PRO A 171 5.04 10.65 -6.52
C PRO A 171 6.48 11.02 -6.20
N ASN A 172 7.43 10.28 -6.77
CA ASN A 172 8.84 10.66 -6.76
C ASN A 172 9.07 11.84 -7.71
N GLU A 173 10.02 12.71 -7.37
CA GLU A 173 10.34 13.93 -8.16
C GLU A 173 10.73 13.63 -9.60
N SER A 174 11.32 12.45 -9.86
CA SER A 174 11.74 12.02 -11.20
C SER A 174 10.61 11.48 -12.08
N PHE A 175 9.44 11.16 -11.51
CA PHE A 175 8.32 10.51 -12.24
C PHE A 175 7.03 11.32 -12.24
N GLY A 176 6.92 12.33 -11.39
CA GLY A 176 5.73 13.19 -11.34
C GLY A 176 5.87 14.40 -12.26
N LYS A 177 4.73 15.00 -12.60
CA LYS A 177 4.76 16.38 -13.09
C LYS A 177 5.37 17.26 -12.00
N PRO A 178 6.17 18.29 -12.32
CA PRO A 178 6.84 19.15 -11.34
C PRO A 178 5.90 19.68 -10.24
N GLU A 179 4.62 19.89 -10.57
CA GLU A 179 3.60 20.35 -9.64
C GLU A 179 3.17 19.30 -8.61
N TRP A 180 3.60 18.05 -8.74
CA TRP A 180 3.23 16.94 -7.85
C TRP A 180 4.36 16.51 -6.93
N SER A 181 5.57 16.94 -7.19
CA SER A 181 6.73 16.51 -6.42
C SER A 181 6.60 16.85 -4.94
N GLY A 182 6.85 15.85 -4.12
CA GLY A 182 6.98 15.99 -2.67
C GLY A 182 5.70 16.16 -1.85
N GLN A 183 4.51 16.21 -2.46
CA GLN A 183 3.25 16.38 -1.74
C GLN A 183 2.40 15.11 -1.73
N TRP A 184 1.82 14.81 -0.58
CA TRP A 184 0.81 13.76 -0.45
C TRP A 184 -0.50 14.22 -1.04
N LYS A 185 -1.13 13.34 -1.83
CA LYS A 185 -2.47 13.54 -2.38
C LYS A 185 -3.37 12.41 -1.95
N VAL A 186 -4.58 12.76 -1.55
CA VAL A 186 -5.68 11.79 -1.41
C VAL A 186 -6.17 11.47 -2.81
N LEU A 187 -6.26 10.19 -3.12
CA LEU A 187 -6.79 9.70 -4.38
C LEU A 187 -8.16 9.05 -4.09
N ASP A 188 -9.21 9.69 -4.56
CA ASP A 188 -10.56 9.14 -4.56
C ASP A 188 -11.23 9.35 -5.92
N MET A 189 -12.30 8.63 -6.19
CA MET A 189 -13.04 8.73 -7.46
C MET A 189 -13.82 10.05 -7.61
N GLY A 190 -13.94 10.83 -6.56
CA GLY A 190 -14.73 12.07 -6.54
C GLY A 190 -13.90 13.35 -6.61
N SER A 191 -12.58 13.28 -6.41
CA SER A 191 -11.76 14.48 -6.41
C SER A 191 -11.40 14.93 -7.81
N SER A 192 -11.54 16.23 -8.07
CA SER A 192 -11.23 16.88 -9.37
C SER A 192 -9.72 17.05 -9.62
N SER A 193 -8.87 16.17 -9.08
CA SER A 193 -7.45 16.20 -9.37
C SER A 193 -7.17 15.74 -10.81
N SER A 194 -6.06 16.17 -11.38
CA SER A 194 -5.68 15.85 -12.77
C SER A 194 -5.48 14.34 -13.04
N LEU A 195 -5.38 13.50 -12.01
CA LEU A 195 -5.47 12.04 -12.14
C LEU A 195 -6.89 11.57 -12.45
N ASN A 196 -7.93 12.28 -11.96
CA ASN A 196 -9.31 11.86 -12.15
C ASN A 196 -9.85 12.06 -13.57
N SER A 197 -9.30 12.98 -14.36
CA SER A 197 -9.72 13.13 -15.76
C SER A 197 -9.44 11.89 -16.60
N ASN A 198 -8.47 11.07 -16.19
CA ASN A 198 -8.09 9.83 -16.87
C ASN A 198 -8.72 8.57 -16.25
N CYS A 199 -9.23 8.66 -15.01
CA CYS A 199 -9.89 7.53 -14.34
C CYS A 199 -11.35 7.32 -14.77
N ASN A 200 -11.94 8.26 -15.53
CA ASN A 200 -13.34 8.22 -15.96
C ASN A 200 -13.50 7.79 -17.44
N GLN A 201 -12.44 7.28 -18.09
CA GLN A 201 -12.52 6.68 -19.43
C GLN A 201 -12.48 5.14 -19.30
#